data_1d4a248c2e8281027204f74639f60284
#
_entry.id   1d4a248c2e8281027204f74639f60284
#
_cell.length_a   1.000
_cell.length_b   1.000
_cell.length_c   1.000
_cell.angle_alpha   90.00
_cell.angle_beta   90.00
_cell.angle_gamma   90.00
#
_symmetry.space_group_name_H-M   'P 1'
#
loop_
_entity.id
_entity.type
_entity.pdbx_description
1 polymer ?
#
loop_
_entity_poly.entity_id
_entity_poly.type
_entity_poly.pdbx_seq_one_letter_code
_entity_poly.pdbx_strand_id
1 'polypeptide(L)'
;SFALFTDDAYGNSRINYQIFKDKDIHSFGSIGIRSDATSGRNVPDLWVGERFKNELLYEVNKEMGSTVAMQAYQPVLLFLNGKYWGLYNLMERKGADFIENNFGFADVDIMTGENETVVRGNSRRYDELTTFILKNPSLNDSIYAKLCTMMNMECYIDYWIYEVYSSTHDYQVNIRYWRPKGPNQKWEWISYDQDSWHTYDEN
;
A
#
# COMPACT_ATOMS: atom_id res chain seq x y z
N SER A 1 8.49 -14.26 -0.74
CA SER A 1 7.15 -13.96 -0.18
C SER A 1 6.14 -15.01 -0.60
N PHE A 2 5.13 -15.21 0.26
CA PHE A 2 4.01 -16.09 0.02
C PHE A 2 2.71 -15.29 0.13
N ALA A 3 1.63 -15.84 -0.41
CA ALA A 3 0.29 -15.33 -0.17
C ALA A 3 -0.62 -16.50 0.19
N LEU A 4 -1.38 -16.34 1.27
CA LEU A 4 -2.45 -17.26 1.66
C LEU A 4 -3.76 -16.70 1.14
N PHE A 5 -4.49 -17.51 0.42
CA PHE A 5 -5.85 -17.26 -0.03
C PHE A 5 -6.78 -18.26 0.63
N THR A 6 -7.93 -17.82 1.02
CA THR A 6 -9.01 -18.68 1.48
C THR A 6 -9.94 -19.01 0.32
N ASP A 7 -10.46 -20.23 0.29
CA ASP A 7 -11.38 -20.72 -0.73
C ASP A 7 -12.37 -21.70 -0.09
N ASP A 8 -13.66 -21.56 -0.41
CA ASP A 8 -14.74 -22.41 0.11
C ASP A 8 -14.50 -23.91 -0.18
N ALA A 9 -13.76 -24.23 -1.24
CA ALA A 9 -13.39 -25.61 -1.57
C ALA A 9 -12.49 -26.28 -0.51
N TYR A 10 -11.81 -25.49 0.31
CA TYR A 10 -10.89 -25.97 1.34
C TYR A 10 -11.35 -25.66 2.77
N GLY A 11 -12.55 -25.11 2.95
CA GLY A 11 -13.11 -24.77 4.25
C GLY A 11 -13.77 -23.38 4.27
N ASN A 12 -13.44 -22.56 5.24
CA ASN A 12 -14.00 -21.21 5.31
C ASN A 12 -13.38 -20.31 4.23
N SER A 13 -14.22 -19.55 3.56
CA SER A 13 -13.80 -18.54 2.57
C SER A 13 -13.08 -17.32 3.17
N ARG A 14 -12.96 -17.25 4.49
CA ARG A 14 -12.29 -16.16 5.20
C ARG A 14 -11.54 -16.67 6.43
N ILE A 15 -10.42 -16.01 6.75
CA ILE A 15 -9.70 -16.17 8.01
C ILE A 15 -10.43 -15.29 9.04
N ASN A 16 -11.14 -15.92 9.98
CA ASN A 16 -11.90 -15.22 11.02
C ASN A 16 -11.07 -15.16 12.31
N TYR A 17 -10.14 -14.23 12.37
CA TYR A 17 -9.25 -14.01 13.51
C TYR A 17 -8.65 -12.61 13.45
N GLN A 18 -8.50 -11.94 14.59
CA GLN A 18 -7.78 -10.66 14.69
C GLN A 18 -6.26 -10.90 14.59
N ILE A 19 -5.72 -10.73 13.40
CA ILE A 19 -4.27 -10.95 13.16
C ILE A 19 -3.46 -9.75 13.65
N PHE A 20 -3.93 -8.54 13.34
CA PHE A 20 -3.23 -7.28 13.66
C PHE A 20 -3.83 -6.65 14.91
N LYS A 21 -3.04 -6.60 15.99
CA LYS A 21 -3.53 -6.20 17.31
C LYS A 21 -3.97 -4.73 17.41
N ASP A 22 -3.44 -3.90 16.54
CA ASP A 22 -3.73 -2.46 16.47
C ASP A 22 -4.89 -2.11 15.54
N LYS A 23 -5.52 -3.11 14.92
CA LYS A 23 -6.70 -2.94 14.06
C LYS A 23 -7.85 -3.82 14.53
N ASP A 24 -9.04 -3.26 14.62
CA ASP A 24 -10.27 -4.00 14.93
C ASP A 24 -10.82 -4.68 13.65
N ILE A 25 -10.00 -5.52 13.03
CA ILE A 25 -10.33 -6.29 11.83
C ILE A 25 -10.21 -7.78 12.15
N HIS A 26 -11.29 -8.50 11.98
CA HIS A 26 -11.40 -9.92 12.35
C HIS A 26 -11.67 -10.86 11.18
N SER A 27 -11.62 -10.39 9.94
CA SER A 27 -11.95 -11.21 8.78
C SER A 27 -11.12 -10.82 7.56
N PHE A 28 -10.40 -11.79 7.01
CA PHE A 28 -9.50 -11.59 5.86
C PHE A 28 -9.75 -12.66 4.79
N GLY A 29 -9.91 -12.26 3.54
CA GLY A 29 -9.97 -13.16 2.38
C GLY A 29 -8.58 -13.63 1.92
N SER A 30 -7.55 -12.89 2.29
CA SER A 30 -6.16 -13.25 1.98
C SER A 30 -5.17 -12.52 2.86
N ILE A 31 -4.02 -13.16 3.11
CA ILE A 31 -2.90 -12.58 3.89
C ILE A 31 -1.60 -12.76 3.10
N GLY A 32 -0.78 -11.73 3.06
CA GLY A 32 0.60 -11.80 2.61
C GLY A 32 1.51 -12.33 3.70
N ILE A 33 2.52 -13.11 3.33
CA ILE A 33 3.63 -13.52 4.21
C ILE A 33 4.90 -13.04 3.53
N ARG A 34 5.54 -12.04 4.08
CA ARG A 34 6.72 -11.40 3.49
C ARG A 34 7.93 -11.54 4.44
N SER A 35 9.06 -11.98 3.84
CA SER A 35 10.35 -11.83 4.49
C SER A 35 10.94 -10.55 3.94
N ASP A 36 11.07 -9.53 4.61
CA ASP A 36 11.65 -8.25 4.16
C ASP A 36 13.10 -8.41 3.63
N ALA A 37 13.22 -9.15 2.54
CA ALA A 37 14.48 -9.69 2.01
C ALA A 37 15.06 -8.84 0.85
N THR A 38 14.39 -7.77 0.45
CA THR A 38 14.79 -6.97 -0.71
C THR A 38 15.70 -5.80 -0.36
N SER A 39 15.75 -5.40 0.90
CA SER A 39 16.69 -4.39 1.36
C SER A 39 18.11 -4.94 1.29
N GLY A 40 18.83 -4.69 0.21
CA GLY A 40 20.24 -5.03 0.12
C GLY A 40 20.72 -5.77 -1.13
N ARG A 41 20.01 -5.73 -2.23
CA ARG A 41 20.42 -6.49 -3.44
C ARG A 41 21.71 -6.03 -4.12
N ASN A 42 22.22 -4.83 -3.84
CA ASN A 42 23.29 -4.23 -4.64
C ASN A 42 24.59 -3.92 -3.91
N VAL A 43 24.76 -4.33 -2.66
CA VAL A 43 26.03 -4.12 -1.94
C VAL A 43 26.59 -5.46 -1.48
N PRO A 44 27.64 -6.00 -2.13
CA PRO A 44 28.14 -7.37 -1.88
C PRO A 44 28.57 -7.68 -0.45
N ASP A 45 28.92 -6.69 0.34
CA ASP A 45 29.55 -6.89 1.67
C ASP A 45 28.78 -6.29 2.87
N LEU A 46 27.60 -5.69 2.67
CA LEU A 46 26.80 -5.04 3.72
C LEU A 46 25.36 -5.56 3.78
N TRP A 47 25.18 -6.84 3.61
CA TRP A 47 23.88 -7.54 3.54
C TRP A 47 23.26 -7.85 4.90
N VAL A 48 23.32 -6.93 5.82
CA VAL A 48 22.42 -6.98 6.98
C VAL A 48 21.19 -6.18 6.61
N GLY A 49 20.31 -6.78 5.80
CA GLY A 49 19.03 -6.16 5.47
C GLY A 49 18.31 -5.82 6.76
N GLU A 50 18.06 -4.55 6.97
CA GLU A 50 17.25 -4.02 8.04
C GLU A 50 15.80 -4.45 7.76
N ARG A 51 15.43 -5.62 8.23
CA ARG A 51 14.16 -6.30 7.93
C ARG A 51 12.93 -5.63 8.54
N PHE A 52 12.94 -4.31 8.72
CA PHE A 52 11.88 -3.56 9.40
C PHE A 52 11.56 -2.20 8.76
N LYS A 53 12.05 -1.90 7.55
CA LYS A 53 11.86 -0.59 6.91
C LYS A 53 10.39 -0.27 6.65
N ASN A 54 9.65 -1.20 6.08
CA ASN A 54 8.20 -1.05 5.88
C ASN A 54 7.46 -0.87 7.21
N GLU A 55 7.83 -1.66 8.20
CA GLU A 55 7.24 -1.67 9.53
C GLU A 55 7.52 -0.36 10.26
N LEU A 56 8.74 0.16 10.13
CA LEU A 56 9.11 1.46 10.71
C LEU A 56 8.24 2.59 10.13
N LEU A 57 8.08 2.63 8.81
CA LEU A 57 7.22 3.66 8.19
C LEU A 57 5.75 3.49 8.55
N TYR A 58 5.27 2.27 8.74
CA TYR A 58 3.92 2.04 9.26
C TYR A 58 3.75 2.64 10.67
N GLU A 59 4.70 2.43 11.58
CA GLU A 59 4.65 3.03 12.93
C GLU A 59 4.77 4.56 12.87
N VAL A 60 5.65 5.11 12.05
CA VAL A 60 5.75 6.56 11.82
C VAL A 60 4.43 7.14 11.32
N ASN A 61 3.78 6.47 10.36
CA ASN A 61 2.49 6.89 9.83
C ASN A 61 1.41 6.95 10.92
N LYS A 62 1.37 5.95 11.81
CA LYS A 62 0.45 5.93 12.94
C LYS A 62 0.68 7.09 13.90
N GLU A 63 1.94 7.32 14.29
CA GLU A 63 2.32 8.39 15.22
C GLU A 63 2.06 9.78 14.63
N MET A 64 2.23 9.96 13.33
CA MET A 64 1.93 11.21 12.64
C MET A 64 0.42 11.45 12.45
N GLY A 65 -0.42 10.43 12.58
CA GLY A 65 -1.85 10.52 12.29
C GLY A 65 -2.15 10.83 10.83
N SER A 66 -1.28 10.39 9.92
CA SER A 66 -1.43 10.61 8.48
C SER A 66 -2.64 9.87 7.91
N THR A 67 -3.21 10.42 6.84
CA THR A 67 -4.36 9.84 6.14
C THR A 67 -3.97 8.79 5.09
N VAL A 68 -2.67 8.62 4.80
CA VAL A 68 -2.19 7.61 3.84
C VAL A 68 -2.43 6.21 4.37
N ALA A 69 -3.06 5.38 3.56
CA ALA A 69 -3.27 3.98 3.89
C ALA A 69 -1.95 3.20 3.86
N MET A 70 -1.69 2.42 4.90
CA MET A 70 -0.55 1.51 4.99
C MET A 70 -0.99 0.13 5.47
N GLN A 71 -0.27 -0.90 5.00
CA GLN A 71 -0.53 -2.30 5.38
C GLN A 71 -0.05 -2.56 6.81
N ALA A 72 -0.95 -3.03 7.67
CA ALA A 72 -0.56 -3.54 8.99
C ALA A 72 0.29 -4.79 8.85
N TYR A 73 1.11 -5.04 9.85
CA TYR A 73 2.02 -6.18 9.90
C TYR A 73 1.97 -6.90 11.26
N GLN A 74 2.34 -8.17 11.25
CA GLN A 74 2.54 -8.98 12.45
C GLN A 74 3.73 -9.92 12.24
N PRO A 75 4.83 -9.77 13.00
CA PRO A 75 5.97 -10.68 12.93
C PRO A 75 5.59 -12.09 13.34
N VAL A 76 6.07 -13.09 12.59
CA VAL A 76 5.83 -14.51 12.83
C VAL A 76 7.05 -15.36 12.52
N LEU A 77 7.17 -16.49 13.21
CA LEU A 77 8.12 -17.54 12.85
C LEU A 77 7.45 -18.49 11.85
N LEU A 78 8.01 -18.57 10.64
CA LEU A 78 7.48 -19.43 9.60
C LEU A 78 8.13 -20.83 9.69
N PHE A 79 7.28 -21.85 9.66
CA PHE A 79 7.69 -23.24 9.51
C PHE A 79 7.04 -23.83 8.25
N LEU A 80 7.83 -24.49 7.39
CA LEU A 80 7.36 -25.22 6.23
C LEU A 80 7.63 -26.71 6.42
N ASN A 81 6.58 -27.51 6.35
CA ASN A 81 6.66 -28.97 6.55
C ASN A 81 7.41 -29.33 7.87
N GLY A 82 7.14 -28.59 8.95
CA GLY A 82 7.74 -28.79 10.25
C GLY A 82 9.19 -28.29 10.40
N LYS A 83 9.79 -27.72 9.34
CA LYS A 83 11.13 -27.13 9.41
C LYS A 83 11.04 -25.63 9.56
N TYR A 84 11.83 -25.07 10.46
CA TYR A 84 11.95 -23.60 10.60
C TYR A 84 12.45 -23.00 9.29
N TRP A 85 11.74 -21.98 8.80
CA TRP A 85 12.01 -21.34 7.52
C TRP A 85 12.52 -19.90 7.66
N GLY A 86 12.21 -19.24 8.78
CA GLY A 86 12.71 -17.90 9.08
C GLY A 86 11.68 -17.00 9.79
N LEU A 87 12.11 -15.77 10.03
CA LEU A 87 11.26 -14.69 10.51
C LEU A 87 10.57 -14.04 9.31
N TYR A 88 9.26 -13.89 9.39
CA TYR A 88 8.41 -13.30 8.37
C TYR A 88 7.42 -12.33 9.00
N ASN A 89 6.82 -11.46 8.19
CA ASN A 89 5.68 -10.64 8.58
C ASN A 89 4.42 -11.15 7.88
N LEU A 90 3.35 -11.37 8.65
CA LEU A 90 2.00 -11.39 8.09
C LEU A 90 1.65 -9.93 7.76
N MET A 91 1.06 -9.72 6.58
CA MET A 91 0.69 -8.38 6.11
C MET A 91 -0.69 -8.42 5.47
N GLU A 92 -1.44 -7.34 5.63
CA GLU A 92 -2.64 -7.12 4.81
C GLU A 92 -2.26 -7.11 3.32
N ARG A 93 -3.15 -7.60 2.47
CA ARG A 93 -2.96 -7.51 1.02
C ARG A 93 -3.73 -6.31 0.49
N LYS A 94 -3.04 -5.37 -0.13
CA LYS A 94 -3.55 -4.10 -0.67
C LYS A 94 -4.46 -4.27 -1.89
N GLY A 95 -5.59 -4.92 -1.68
CA GLY A 95 -6.65 -5.14 -2.65
C GLY A 95 -7.99 -4.60 -2.16
N ALA A 96 -9.08 -5.06 -2.76
CA ALA A 96 -10.42 -4.61 -2.38
C ALA A 96 -10.78 -4.99 -0.93
N ASP A 97 -10.37 -6.17 -0.47
CA ASP A 97 -10.59 -6.63 0.90
C ASP A 97 -9.90 -5.71 1.93
N PHE A 98 -8.69 -5.22 1.62
CA PHE A 98 -8.00 -4.22 2.43
C PHE A 98 -8.78 -2.90 2.54
N ILE A 99 -9.29 -2.42 1.41
CA ILE A 99 -10.05 -1.16 1.38
C ILE A 99 -11.36 -1.32 2.10
N GLU A 100 -12.07 -2.42 1.89
CA GLU A 100 -13.32 -2.72 2.59
C GLU A 100 -13.10 -2.81 4.11
N ASN A 101 -12.09 -3.53 4.54
CA ASN A 101 -11.78 -3.74 5.96
C ASN A 101 -11.35 -2.44 6.68
N ASN A 102 -10.55 -1.59 6.02
CA ASN A 102 -9.99 -0.39 6.65
C ASN A 102 -10.86 0.85 6.46
N PHE A 103 -11.66 0.94 5.38
CA PHE A 103 -12.40 2.14 4.99
C PHE A 103 -13.90 1.91 4.76
N GLY A 104 -14.36 0.65 4.77
CA GLY A 104 -15.77 0.30 4.61
C GLY A 104 -16.31 0.36 3.17
N PHE A 105 -15.43 0.41 2.15
CA PHE A 105 -15.83 0.51 0.75
C PHE A 105 -15.60 -0.80 -0.01
N ALA A 106 -16.66 -1.54 -0.29
CA ALA A 106 -16.60 -2.81 -1.04
C ALA A 106 -16.50 -2.61 -2.57
N ASP A 107 -17.12 -1.56 -3.11
CA ASP A 107 -17.12 -1.27 -4.55
C ASP A 107 -16.21 -0.09 -4.88
N VAL A 108 -15.05 -0.42 -5.44
CA VAL A 108 -13.94 0.52 -5.65
C VAL A 108 -13.30 0.34 -7.02
N ASP A 109 -12.70 1.42 -7.52
CA ASP A 109 -11.69 1.37 -8.58
C ASP A 109 -10.30 1.34 -7.92
N ILE A 110 -9.42 0.46 -8.37
CA ILE A 110 -8.03 0.31 -7.87
C ILE A 110 -7.10 0.27 -9.07
N MET A 111 -6.05 1.08 -9.01
CA MET A 111 -5.00 1.14 -10.01
C MET A 111 -3.62 1.02 -9.38
N THR A 112 -2.62 0.67 -10.18
CA THR A 112 -1.24 0.49 -9.71
C THR A 112 -0.22 0.83 -10.79
N GLY A 113 0.97 1.26 -10.34
CA GLY A 113 2.14 1.53 -11.19
C GLY A 113 2.01 2.80 -12.02
N GLU A 114 3.12 3.23 -12.58
CA GLU A 114 3.20 4.38 -13.47
C GLU A 114 2.42 4.19 -14.79
N ASN A 115 2.23 2.93 -15.21
CA ASN A 115 1.45 2.59 -16.40
C ASN A 115 -0.07 2.54 -16.14
N GLU A 116 -0.52 3.03 -14.99
CA GLU A 116 -1.93 3.16 -14.63
C GLU A 116 -2.74 1.87 -14.82
N THR A 117 -2.12 0.72 -14.46
CA THR A 117 -2.73 -0.59 -14.64
C THR A 117 -3.94 -0.75 -13.73
N VAL A 118 -5.10 -1.07 -14.33
CA VAL A 118 -6.33 -1.34 -13.58
C VAL A 118 -6.23 -2.69 -12.88
N VAL A 119 -6.31 -2.68 -11.55
CA VAL A 119 -6.36 -3.86 -10.68
C VAL A 119 -7.82 -4.30 -10.45
N ARG A 120 -8.71 -3.34 -10.26
CA ARG A 120 -10.16 -3.55 -10.08
C ARG A 120 -10.95 -2.36 -10.61
N GLY A 121 -12.12 -2.61 -11.15
CA GLY A 121 -13.01 -1.56 -11.67
C GLY A 121 -12.56 -1.02 -13.01
N ASN A 122 -12.36 0.30 -13.13
CA ASN A 122 -11.96 0.95 -14.38
C ASN A 122 -11.15 2.23 -14.13
N SER A 123 -10.47 2.73 -15.18
CA SER A 123 -9.62 3.93 -15.13
C SER A 123 -10.38 5.24 -15.34
N ARG A 124 -11.61 5.21 -15.83
CA ARG A 124 -12.32 6.40 -16.35
C ARG A 124 -12.20 7.64 -15.47
N ARG A 125 -12.38 7.50 -14.16
CA ARG A 125 -12.29 8.64 -13.23
C ARG A 125 -10.86 9.12 -12.99
N TYR A 126 -9.90 8.24 -13.18
CA TYR A 126 -8.49 8.60 -13.16
C TYR A 126 -8.08 9.33 -14.45
N ASP A 127 -8.55 8.85 -15.59
CA ASP A 127 -8.33 9.53 -16.89
C ASP A 127 -8.94 10.94 -16.88
N GLU A 128 -10.10 11.14 -16.24
CA GLU A 128 -10.70 12.45 -16.03
C GLU A 128 -9.79 13.36 -15.17
N LEU A 129 -9.19 12.84 -14.09
CA LEU A 129 -8.26 13.56 -13.21
C LEU A 129 -6.97 13.94 -13.96
N THR A 130 -6.31 12.99 -14.60
CA THR A 130 -5.07 13.23 -15.33
C THR A 130 -5.27 14.17 -16.51
N THR A 131 -6.39 14.02 -17.24
CA THR A 131 -6.78 14.95 -18.32
C THR A 131 -6.99 16.36 -17.78
N PHE A 132 -7.62 16.51 -16.61
CA PHE A 132 -7.81 17.82 -15.99
C PHE A 132 -6.47 18.46 -15.62
N ILE A 133 -5.54 17.71 -15.01
CA ILE A 133 -4.22 18.18 -14.65
C ILE A 133 -3.45 18.65 -15.90
N LEU A 134 -3.42 17.83 -16.95
CA LEU A 134 -2.69 18.13 -18.19
C LEU A 134 -3.23 19.38 -18.92
N LYS A 135 -4.54 19.63 -18.84
CA LYS A 135 -5.17 20.81 -19.41
C LYS A 135 -4.95 22.10 -18.61
N ASN A 136 -4.50 21.99 -17.36
CA ASN A 136 -4.32 23.10 -16.43
C ASN A 136 -2.90 23.08 -15.83
N PRO A 137 -1.85 23.35 -16.63
CA PRO A 137 -0.46 23.20 -16.19
C PRO A 137 -0.03 24.27 -15.14
N SER A 138 -0.83 25.33 -14.96
CA SER A 138 -0.57 26.36 -13.97
C SER A 138 -1.62 26.30 -12.86
N LEU A 139 -1.16 26.02 -11.65
CA LEU A 139 -2.02 25.94 -10.48
C LEU A 139 -2.46 27.34 -10.02
N ASN A 140 -3.76 27.51 -9.78
CA ASN A 140 -4.37 28.64 -9.10
C ASN A 140 -5.47 28.13 -8.17
N ASP A 141 -6.05 29.02 -7.35
CA ASP A 141 -7.05 28.66 -6.33
C ASP A 141 -8.25 27.91 -6.89
N SER A 142 -8.73 28.29 -8.07
CA SER A 142 -9.88 27.63 -8.70
C SER A 142 -9.54 26.23 -9.18
N ILE A 143 -8.37 26.06 -9.80
CA ILE A 143 -7.88 24.75 -10.26
C ILE A 143 -7.59 23.87 -9.05
N TYR A 144 -6.94 24.41 -8.01
CA TYR A 144 -6.69 23.69 -6.77
C TYR A 144 -8.00 23.22 -6.11
N ALA A 145 -8.98 24.11 -5.96
CA ALA A 145 -10.28 23.76 -5.41
C ALA A 145 -10.97 22.65 -6.23
N LYS A 146 -10.84 22.67 -7.55
CA LYS A 146 -11.36 21.61 -8.41
C LYS A 146 -10.63 20.28 -8.21
N LEU A 147 -9.30 20.27 -8.11
CA LEU A 147 -8.51 19.07 -7.81
C LEU A 147 -8.93 18.45 -6.48
N CYS A 148 -9.14 19.26 -5.44
CA CYS A 148 -9.63 18.79 -4.14
C CYS A 148 -11.00 18.12 -4.17
N THR A 149 -11.78 18.29 -5.24
CA THR A 149 -13.03 17.52 -5.46
C THR A 149 -12.80 16.18 -6.14
N MET A 150 -11.65 15.97 -6.76
CA MET A 150 -11.35 14.76 -7.55
C MET A 150 -10.38 13.82 -6.82
N MET A 151 -9.50 14.36 -5.99
CA MET A 151 -8.53 13.61 -5.21
C MET A 151 -8.46 14.12 -3.77
N ASN A 152 -8.07 13.26 -2.84
CA ASN A 152 -7.75 13.65 -1.48
C ASN A 152 -6.34 14.25 -1.47
N MET A 153 -6.29 15.58 -1.43
CA MET A 153 -5.04 16.33 -1.54
C MET A 153 -4.13 16.11 -0.31
N GLU A 154 -4.70 15.97 0.87
CA GLU A 154 -3.96 15.67 2.09
C GLU A 154 -3.29 14.30 2.00
N CYS A 155 -4.04 13.26 1.65
CA CYS A 155 -3.51 11.92 1.42
C CYS A 155 -2.40 11.92 0.34
N TYR A 156 -2.57 12.69 -0.74
CA TYR A 156 -1.58 12.79 -1.81
C TYR A 156 -0.28 13.47 -1.35
N ILE A 157 -0.40 14.55 -0.58
CA ILE A 157 0.76 15.26 -0.03
C ILE A 157 1.51 14.37 0.96
N ASP A 158 0.79 13.71 1.88
CA ASP A 158 1.38 12.78 2.83
C ASP A 158 2.09 11.63 2.13
N TYR A 159 1.47 11.06 1.08
CA TYR A 159 2.10 10.02 0.26
C TYR A 159 3.47 10.50 -0.27
N TRP A 160 3.54 11.69 -0.86
CA TRP A 160 4.80 12.22 -1.38
C TRP A 160 5.80 12.57 -0.28
N ILE A 161 5.36 13.00 0.91
CA ILE A 161 6.23 13.21 2.06
C ILE A 161 6.93 11.89 2.43
N TYR A 162 6.19 10.77 2.45
CA TYR A 162 6.79 9.45 2.72
C TYR A 162 7.80 9.03 1.65
N GLU A 163 7.44 9.16 0.37
CA GLU A 163 8.32 8.78 -0.74
C GLU A 163 9.63 9.61 -0.74
N VAL A 164 9.53 10.91 -0.51
CA VAL A 164 10.69 11.80 -0.43
C VAL A 164 11.53 11.53 0.82
N TYR A 165 10.89 11.39 1.98
CA TYR A 165 11.57 11.10 3.24
C TYR A 165 12.32 9.77 3.21
N SER A 166 11.69 8.74 2.67
CA SER A 166 12.28 7.40 2.56
C SER A 166 13.28 7.30 1.40
N SER A 167 13.35 8.27 0.49
CA SER A 167 14.15 8.18 -0.74
C SER A 167 13.93 6.86 -1.48
N THR A 168 12.66 6.41 -1.58
CA THR A 168 12.31 5.17 -2.25
C THR A 168 12.61 5.27 -3.74
N HIS A 169 13.44 4.37 -4.28
CA HIS A 169 13.91 4.46 -5.67
C HIS A 169 12.88 3.95 -6.69
N ASP A 170 12.03 3.03 -6.29
CA ASP A 170 11.08 2.32 -7.17
C ASP A 170 9.61 2.71 -6.91
N TYR A 171 9.39 3.93 -6.42
CA TYR A 171 8.06 4.47 -6.15
C TYR A 171 7.14 4.45 -7.38
N GLN A 172 7.67 4.57 -8.60
CA GLN A 172 6.87 4.57 -9.83
C GLN A 172 6.13 3.24 -10.05
N VAL A 173 6.75 2.12 -9.66
CA VAL A 173 6.12 0.80 -9.79
C VAL A 173 5.39 0.39 -8.52
N ASN A 174 5.83 0.87 -7.37
CA ASN A 174 5.28 0.57 -6.05
C ASN A 174 4.24 1.60 -5.59
N ILE A 175 3.46 2.11 -6.50
CA ILE A 175 2.34 3.02 -6.23
C ILE A 175 1.01 2.31 -6.40
N ARG A 176 0.09 2.53 -5.46
CA ARG A 176 -1.30 2.09 -5.58
C ARG A 176 -2.23 3.21 -5.16
N TYR A 177 -3.27 3.40 -5.96
CA TYR A 177 -4.28 4.40 -5.71
C TYR A 177 -5.67 3.80 -5.96
N TRP A 178 -6.63 4.29 -5.22
CA TRP A 178 -7.97 3.74 -5.20
C TRP A 178 -9.02 4.84 -5.04
N ARG A 179 -10.24 4.52 -5.39
CA ARG A 179 -11.37 5.42 -5.28
C ARG A 179 -12.65 4.63 -5.03
N PRO A 180 -13.48 4.99 -4.03
CA PRO A 180 -14.82 4.44 -3.94
C PRO A 180 -15.63 4.78 -5.19
N LYS A 181 -16.49 3.88 -5.65
CA LYS A 181 -17.45 4.22 -6.70
C LYS A 181 -18.56 5.10 -6.14
N GLY A 182 -19.16 5.90 -7.01
CA GLY A 182 -20.24 6.81 -6.64
C GLY A 182 -19.90 8.28 -6.89
N PRO A 183 -20.88 9.19 -6.65
CA PRO A 183 -20.67 10.61 -6.78
C PRO A 183 -19.78 11.16 -5.67
N ASN A 184 -19.06 12.25 -5.95
CA ASN A 184 -18.26 13.00 -4.98
C ASN A 184 -17.17 12.21 -4.26
N GLN A 185 -16.79 11.03 -4.77
CA GLN A 185 -15.71 10.25 -4.23
C GLN A 185 -14.36 10.71 -4.82
N LYS A 186 -13.29 10.58 -4.04
CA LYS A 186 -11.96 11.08 -4.36
C LYS A 186 -10.98 9.93 -4.53
N TRP A 187 -9.92 10.15 -5.30
CA TRP A 187 -8.77 9.28 -5.35
C TRP A 187 -7.94 9.41 -4.08
N GLU A 188 -7.47 8.27 -3.57
CA GLU A 188 -6.66 8.09 -2.37
C GLU A 188 -5.43 7.23 -2.70
N TRP A 189 -4.36 7.37 -1.94
CA TRP A 189 -3.10 6.65 -2.13
C TRP A 189 -2.84 5.64 -1.02
N ILE A 190 -2.13 4.57 -1.37
CA ILE A 190 -1.63 3.56 -0.45
C ILE A 190 -0.13 3.57 -0.56
N SER A 191 0.58 3.83 0.54
CA SER A 191 2.02 3.66 0.61
C SER A 191 2.36 2.22 0.95
N TYR A 192 3.31 1.63 0.20
CA TYR A 192 3.75 0.26 0.41
C TYR A 192 5.09 0.00 -0.28
N ASP A 193 5.73 -1.11 0.08
CA ASP A 193 6.98 -1.59 -0.50
C ASP A 193 8.15 -0.62 -0.27
N GLN A 194 8.18 -0.05 0.92
CA GLN A 194 9.15 0.96 1.34
C GLN A 194 10.47 0.33 1.85
N ASP A 195 10.86 -0.85 1.35
CA ASP A 195 12.05 -1.56 1.80
C ASP A 195 13.33 -1.13 1.07
N SER A 196 13.20 -0.36 -0.01
CA SER A 196 14.32 0.16 -0.81
C SER A 196 14.78 1.57 -0.41
N TRP A 197 14.29 2.13 0.70
CA TRP A 197 14.64 3.49 1.12
C TRP A 197 16.08 3.58 1.65
N HIS A 198 16.69 4.76 1.46
CA HIS A 198 18.07 5.05 1.85
C HIS A 198 19.14 4.05 1.33
N THR A 199 18.89 3.44 0.18
CA THR A 199 19.95 2.75 -0.54
C THR A 199 20.75 3.81 -1.30
N TYR A 200 21.80 4.33 -0.67
CA TYR A 200 22.73 5.24 -1.35
C TYR A 200 23.53 4.45 -2.38
N ASP A 201 23.38 4.81 -3.65
CA ASP A 201 24.49 4.67 -4.58
C ASP A 201 25.43 5.85 -4.31
N GLU A 202 26.53 5.59 -3.59
CA GLU A 202 27.65 6.51 -3.57
C GLU A 202 28.31 6.46 -4.97
N ASN A 203 27.85 7.30 -5.89
CA ASN A 203 28.54 7.65 -7.13
C ASN A 203 28.98 9.11 -7.06
#